data_9096534aaafa10c63de30eac18cd90c2
#
_entry.id   9096534aaafa10c63de30eac18cd90c2
#
_cell.length_a   1.000
_cell.length_b   1.000
_cell.length_c   1.000
_cell.angle_alpha   90.00
_cell.angle_beta   90.00
_cell.angle_gamma   90.00
#
_symmetry.space_group_name_H-M   'P 1'
#
loop_
_entity.id
_entity.type
_entity.pdbx_description
1 polymer ?
#
loop_
_entity_poly.entity_id
_entity_poly.type
_entity_poly.pdbx_seq_one_letter_code
_entity_poly.pdbx_strand_id
1 'polypeptide(L)'
;GTNSLAHRTTWLRSDLYVGSATGRKLRNMAIYTIGDLAQTDIRYTRPRLGKIADVLYGFANGLDVSPVAHVGDSSPVKFVGNSCTAPHDLKCDEDAKMLITALGESVAMRLREQGLLARTVCISIRDCDLYSYERQCKLKQPTDITSEIIGTAILLFRANYNWQQPLRSLGVKVTDLTAGNGAVQLDLFTDEKLRKKWEKIDKTVDWLRGRFGNNCVQRAVVLQDKAMAGIDAKAEHIIHPVGFF
;
A
#
# COMPACT_ATOMS: atom_id res chain seq x y z
N GLY A 1 -29.60 -28.53 3.97
CA GLY A 1 -30.35 -27.92 5.07
C GLY A 1 -29.58 -27.80 6.40
N THR A 2 -28.27 -28.10 6.47
CA THR A 2 -27.52 -28.18 7.74
C THR A 2 -26.56 -26.99 7.98
N ASN A 3 -26.36 -26.09 7.02
CA ASN A 3 -25.46 -24.93 7.18
C ASN A 3 -26.11 -23.69 7.82
N SER A 4 -27.41 -23.70 8.07
CA SER A 4 -28.16 -22.51 8.54
C SER A 4 -27.98 -22.21 10.04
N LEU A 5 -27.65 -23.20 10.88
CA LEU A 5 -27.55 -23.01 12.33
C LEU A 5 -26.17 -22.49 12.80
N ALA A 6 -25.09 -22.92 12.15
CA ALA A 6 -23.74 -22.49 12.52
C ALA A 6 -23.50 -20.97 12.26
N HIS A 7 -24.11 -20.41 11.22
CA HIS A 7 -24.00 -18.97 10.93
C HIS A 7 -24.82 -18.09 11.88
N ARG A 8 -25.88 -18.62 12.52
CA ARG A 8 -26.74 -17.82 13.39
C ARG A 8 -26.09 -17.41 14.70
N THR A 9 -25.10 -18.17 15.18
CA THR A 9 -24.37 -17.90 16.44
C THR A 9 -22.98 -17.32 16.24
N THR A 10 -22.50 -17.21 14.98
CA THR A 10 -21.17 -16.68 14.70
C THR A 10 -21.15 -15.16 14.91
N TRP A 11 -20.16 -14.70 15.67
CA TRP A 11 -19.98 -13.28 15.96
C TRP A 11 -19.59 -12.51 14.71
N LEU A 12 -20.15 -11.31 14.49
CA LEU A 12 -19.88 -10.42 13.34
C LEU A 12 -18.40 -10.11 13.10
N ARG A 13 -17.54 -10.21 14.11
CA ARG A 13 -16.09 -9.99 13.96
C ARG A 13 -15.36 -11.09 13.18
N SER A 14 -16.01 -12.22 12.94
CA SER A 14 -15.46 -13.31 12.13
C SER A 14 -15.72 -13.14 10.63
N ASP A 15 -16.56 -12.16 10.26
CA ASP A 15 -16.91 -11.91 8.86
C ASP A 15 -15.90 -11.02 8.14
N LEU A 16 -15.67 -11.36 6.88
CA LEU A 16 -15.01 -10.48 5.92
C LEU A 16 -15.79 -9.15 5.87
N TYR A 17 -15.08 -8.03 5.83
CA TYR A 17 -15.62 -6.66 5.75
C TYR A 17 -16.22 -6.06 7.02
N VAL A 18 -16.30 -6.77 8.13
CA VAL A 18 -16.72 -6.22 9.43
C VAL A 18 -15.51 -5.83 10.27
N GLY A 19 -14.89 -4.70 9.97
CA GLY A 19 -13.83 -4.12 10.80
C GLY A 19 -14.38 -3.54 12.11
N SER A 20 -13.48 -3.10 13.00
CA SER A 20 -13.80 -2.60 14.34
C SER A 20 -14.85 -1.46 14.34
N ALA A 21 -14.78 -0.55 13.38
CA ALA A 21 -15.71 0.58 13.25
C ALA A 21 -17.12 0.12 12.84
N THR A 22 -17.22 -0.76 11.83
CA THR A 22 -18.49 -1.35 11.39
C THR A 22 -19.11 -2.19 12.49
N GLY A 23 -18.32 -3.04 13.15
CA GLY A 23 -18.77 -3.84 14.28
C GLY A 23 -19.26 -3.01 15.46
N ARG A 24 -18.67 -1.83 15.72
CA ARG A 24 -19.16 -0.89 16.74
C ARG A 24 -20.54 -0.33 16.34
N LYS A 25 -20.70 0.10 15.09
CA LYS A 25 -21.98 0.59 14.57
C LYS A 25 -23.09 -0.44 14.68
N LEU A 26 -22.79 -1.71 14.32
CA LEU A 26 -23.74 -2.82 14.42
C LEU A 26 -24.12 -3.12 15.86
N ARG A 27 -23.16 -3.17 16.79
CA ARG A 27 -23.45 -3.34 18.24
C ARG A 27 -24.33 -2.22 18.80
N ASN A 28 -24.13 -0.98 18.37
CA ASN A 28 -24.98 0.15 18.76
C ASN A 28 -26.41 0.04 18.22
N MET A 29 -26.65 -0.86 17.28
CA MET A 29 -27.98 -1.22 16.77
C MET A 29 -28.52 -2.53 17.36
N ALA A 30 -27.87 -3.06 18.41
CA ALA A 30 -28.17 -4.37 19.02
C ALA A 30 -27.99 -5.55 18.06
N ILE A 31 -27.13 -5.44 17.05
CA ILE A 31 -26.80 -6.49 16.10
C ILE A 31 -25.43 -7.05 16.49
N TYR A 32 -25.38 -8.27 17.00
CA TYR A 32 -24.17 -8.90 17.55
C TYR A 32 -23.67 -10.07 16.72
N THR A 33 -24.60 -10.76 16.04
CA THR A 33 -24.31 -11.96 15.25
C THR A 33 -24.71 -11.78 13.79
N ILE A 34 -24.22 -12.69 12.94
CA ILE A 34 -24.62 -12.76 11.52
C ILE A 34 -26.12 -13.04 11.42
N GLY A 35 -26.67 -13.88 12.33
CA GLY A 35 -28.09 -14.16 12.37
C GLY A 35 -28.94 -12.95 12.73
N ASP A 36 -28.48 -12.10 13.66
CA ASP A 36 -29.19 -10.85 13.98
C ASP A 36 -29.21 -9.92 12.74
N LEU A 37 -28.08 -9.84 12.04
CA LEU A 37 -27.98 -9.02 10.82
C LEU A 37 -28.90 -9.55 9.71
N ALA A 38 -28.97 -10.86 9.51
CA ALA A 38 -29.81 -11.49 8.51
C ALA A 38 -31.31 -11.23 8.75
N GLN A 39 -31.72 -11.14 10.02
CA GLN A 39 -33.11 -10.88 10.42
C GLN A 39 -33.47 -9.40 10.51
N THR A 40 -32.47 -8.52 10.53
CA THR A 40 -32.69 -7.08 10.65
C THR A 40 -33.12 -6.48 9.31
N ASP A 41 -34.16 -5.65 9.31
CA ASP A 41 -34.56 -4.93 8.11
C ASP A 41 -33.44 -4.01 7.62
N ILE A 42 -33.09 -4.16 6.35
CA ILE A 42 -32.03 -3.37 5.71
C ILE A 42 -32.29 -1.84 5.79
N ARG A 43 -33.54 -1.43 5.84
CA ARG A 43 -33.94 -0.03 6.03
C ARG A 43 -33.46 0.56 7.35
N TYR A 44 -33.21 -0.28 8.36
CA TYR A 44 -32.69 0.13 9.65
C TYR A 44 -31.16 0.28 9.65
N THR A 45 -30.46 -0.57 8.91
CA THR A 45 -28.97 -0.58 8.85
C THR A 45 -28.41 0.39 7.81
N ARG A 46 -29.09 0.56 6.68
CA ARG A 46 -28.64 1.38 5.53
C ARG A 46 -28.32 2.85 5.87
N PRO A 47 -29.12 3.57 6.68
CA PRO A 47 -28.80 4.97 7.03
C PRO A 47 -27.50 5.14 7.82
N ARG A 48 -27.07 4.10 8.55
CA ARG A 48 -25.89 4.13 9.41
C ARG A 48 -24.65 3.52 8.80
N LEU A 49 -24.81 2.54 7.90
CA LEU A 49 -23.71 1.84 7.26
C LEU A 49 -23.48 2.27 5.81
N GLY A 50 -24.46 2.90 5.16
CA GLY A 50 -24.38 3.24 3.73
C GLY A 50 -24.45 2.00 2.84
N LYS A 51 -23.79 2.05 1.69
CA LYS A 51 -23.81 0.97 0.67
C LYS A 51 -23.34 -0.39 1.21
N ILE A 52 -22.45 -0.43 2.20
CA ILE A 52 -21.97 -1.67 2.77
C ILE A 52 -23.07 -2.47 3.49
N ALA A 53 -24.18 -1.83 3.88
CA ALA A 53 -25.31 -2.51 4.48
C ALA A 53 -25.92 -3.55 3.54
N ASP A 54 -26.05 -3.23 2.25
CA ASP A 54 -26.63 -4.14 1.24
C ASP A 54 -25.77 -5.39 1.06
N VAL A 55 -24.45 -5.20 1.03
CA VAL A 55 -23.46 -6.29 0.89
C VAL A 55 -23.50 -7.19 2.12
N LEU A 56 -23.42 -6.61 3.30
CA LEU A 56 -23.43 -7.38 4.56
C LEU A 56 -24.74 -8.12 4.76
N TYR A 57 -25.87 -7.52 4.38
CA TYR A 57 -27.17 -8.17 4.42
C TYR A 57 -27.23 -9.36 3.44
N GLY A 58 -26.70 -9.18 2.21
CA GLY A 58 -26.59 -10.27 1.24
C GLY A 58 -25.76 -11.44 1.77
N PHE A 59 -24.59 -11.16 2.34
CA PHE A 59 -23.71 -12.18 2.93
C PHE A 59 -24.38 -12.89 4.11
N ALA A 60 -25.01 -12.14 5.01
CA ALA A 60 -25.71 -12.71 6.17
C ALA A 60 -26.87 -13.62 5.78
N ASN A 61 -27.50 -13.41 4.63
CA ASN A 61 -28.57 -14.24 4.08
C ASN A 61 -28.08 -15.33 3.11
N GLY A 62 -26.77 -15.48 2.90
CA GLY A 62 -26.19 -16.46 1.97
C GLY A 62 -26.44 -16.13 0.50
N LEU A 63 -26.70 -14.87 0.18
CA LEU A 63 -26.95 -14.36 -1.19
C LEU A 63 -25.66 -13.88 -1.86
N ASP A 64 -24.49 -14.34 -1.39
CA ASP A 64 -23.21 -14.02 -2.03
C ASP A 64 -23.13 -14.73 -3.39
N VAL A 65 -23.02 -13.92 -4.43
CA VAL A 65 -22.85 -14.37 -5.81
C VAL A 65 -21.43 -14.06 -6.33
N SER A 66 -20.52 -13.69 -5.44
CA SER A 66 -19.14 -13.38 -5.79
C SER A 66 -18.50 -14.55 -6.51
N PRO A 67 -17.92 -14.35 -7.71
CA PRO A 67 -17.28 -15.45 -8.42
C PRO A 67 -16.04 -15.91 -7.66
N VAL A 68 -15.86 -17.22 -7.57
CA VAL A 68 -14.60 -17.80 -7.10
C VAL A 68 -13.59 -17.70 -8.25
N ALA A 69 -12.50 -16.96 -8.02
CA ALA A 69 -11.44 -16.83 -9.00
C ALA A 69 -10.80 -18.20 -9.28
N HIS A 70 -10.53 -18.51 -10.54
CA HIS A 70 -9.76 -19.69 -10.92
C HIS A 70 -8.29 -19.55 -10.55
N VAL A 71 -7.62 -20.68 -10.33
CA VAL A 71 -6.16 -20.69 -10.14
C VAL A 71 -5.50 -20.11 -11.38
N GLY A 72 -4.80 -18.99 -11.23
CA GLY A 72 -4.18 -18.28 -12.36
C GLY A 72 -4.91 -16.99 -12.78
N ASP A 73 -6.13 -16.75 -12.34
CA ASP A 73 -6.80 -15.48 -12.53
C ASP A 73 -6.15 -14.44 -11.63
N SER A 74 -5.37 -13.54 -12.22
CA SER A 74 -4.79 -12.41 -11.50
C SER A 74 -5.32 -11.09 -12.07
N SER A 75 -5.89 -10.27 -11.21
CA SER A 75 -6.19 -8.90 -11.60
C SER A 75 -4.88 -8.15 -11.88
N PRO A 76 -4.82 -7.31 -12.93
CA PRO A 76 -3.62 -6.56 -13.22
C PRO A 76 -3.26 -5.65 -12.03
N VAL A 77 -1.99 -5.63 -11.67
CA VAL A 77 -1.48 -4.77 -10.59
C VAL A 77 -1.63 -3.31 -11.01
N LYS A 78 -2.40 -2.54 -10.27
CA LYS A 78 -2.68 -1.12 -10.57
C LYS A 78 -1.62 -0.17 -10.03
N PHE A 79 -1.03 -0.52 -8.89
CA PHE A 79 0.03 0.25 -8.23
C PHE A 79 0.88 -0.63 -7.33
N VAL A 80 2.09 -0.18 -7.04
CA VAL A 80 2.95 -0.73 -5.99
C VAL A 80 3.26 0.40 -5.03
N GLY A 81 3.01 0.22 -3.75
CA GLY A 81 3.22 1.27 -2.76
C GLY A 81 3.48 0.71 -1.38
N ASN A 82 4.08 1.53 -0.55
CA ASN A 82 4.25 1.27 0.87
C ASN A 82 4.18 2.57 1.65
N SER A 83 3.70 2.50 2.89
CA SER A 83 3.64 3.63 3.81
C SER A 83 4.01 3.17 5.21
N CYS A 84 4.63 4.05 5.97
CA CYS A 84 5.02 3.77 7.34
C CYS A 84 4.66 4.94 8.25
N THR A 85 4.14 4.63 9.42
CA THR A 85 4.10 5.58 10.53
C THR A 85 5.49 5.61 11.14
N ALA A 86 6.11 6.78 11.15
CA ALA A 86 7.47 6.92 11.67
C ALA A 86 7.55 6.53 13.16
N PRO A 87 8.66 5.94 13.61
CA PRO A 87 8.86 5.60 15.03
C PRO A 87 8.75 6.82 15.96
N HIS A 88 9.11 7.97 15.46
CA HIS A 88 8.95 9.29 16.09
C HIS A 88 8.53 10.31 15.03
N ASP A 89 7.97 11.44 15.44
CA ASP A 89 7.57 12.49 14.51
C ASP A 89 8.81 13.07 13.80
N LEU A 90 8.75 13.13 12.47
CA LEU A 90 9.83 13.65 11.63
C LEU A 90 9.78 15.18 11.69
N LYS A 91 10.95 15.81 11.79
CA LYS A 91 11.05 17.25 12.01
C LYS A 91 11.88 18.00 10.97
N CYS A 92 12.61 17.28 10.11
CA CYS A 92 13.48 17.86 9.11
C CYS A 92 13.50 17.04 7.80
N ASP A 93 14.06 17.62 6.77
CA ASP A 93 14.23 17.00 5.44
C ASP A 93 15.04 15.70 5.50
N GLU A 94 16.02 15.64 6.39
CA GLU A 94 16.89 14.48 6.57
C GLU A 94 16.09 13.28 7.10
N ASP A 95 15.20 13.49 8.07
CA ASP A 95 14.30 12.46 8.61
C ASP A 95 13.37 11.94 7.51
N ALA A 96 12.72 12.86 6.78
CA ALA A 96 11.85 12.50 5.67
C ALA A 96 12.60 11.76 4.56
N LYS A 97 13.82 12.19 4.23
CA LYS A 97 14.68 11.53 3.24
C LYS A 97 15.04 10.10 3.64
N MET A 98 15.32 9.84 4.93
CA MET A 98 15.58 8.48 5.42
C MET A 98 14.36 7.58 5.18
N LEU A 99 13.19 8.02 5.60
CA LEU A 99 11.97 7.22 5.47
C LEU A 99 11.57 7.03 3.99
N ILE A 100 11.62 8.08 3.17
CA ILE A 100 11.35 7.98 1.72
C ILE A 100 12.34 7.01 1.06
N THR A 101 13.61 7.00 1.50
CA THR A 101 14.62 6.08 0.96
C THR A 101 14.26 4.63 1.28
N ALA A 102 13.93 4.32 2.52
CA ALA A 102 13.55 2.96 2.94
C ALA A 102 12.30 2.47 2.20
N LEU A 103 11.26 3.31 2.11
CA LEU A 103 10.02 2.99 1.40
C LEU A 103 10.25 2.83 -0.11
N GLY A 104 11.03 3.72 -0.73
CA GLY A 104 11.32 3.70 -2.16
C GLY A 104 12.13 2.46 -2.57
N GLU A 105 13.06 2.00 -1.75
CA GLU A 105 13.78 0.74 -1.98
C GLU A 105 12.83 -0.46 -1.99
N SER A 106 11.92 -0.55 -1.01
CA SER A 106 10.90 -1.60 -0.95
C SER A 106 9.98 -1.60 -2.18
N VAL A 107 9.53 -0.42 -2.60
CA VAL A 107 8.65 -0.26 -3.77
C VAL A 107 9.36 -0.65 -5.05
N ALA A 108 10.60 -0.17 -5.27
CA ALA A 108 11.39 -0.47 -6.47
C ALA A 108 11.72 -1.96 -6.58
N MET A 109 12.12 -2.60 -5.47
CA MET A 109 12.38 -4.04 -5.43
C MET A 109 11.14 -4.85 -5.83
N ARG A 110 9.95 -4.50 -5.31
CA ARG A 110 8.69 -5.16 -5.64
C ARG A 110 8.26 -4.96 -7.10
N LEU A 111 8.57 -3.80 -7.70
CA LEU A 111 8.39 -3.60 -9.15
C LEU A 111 9.23 -4.59 -9.96
N ARG A 112 10.52 -4.71 -9.63
CA ARG A 112 11.45 -5.63 -10.31
C ARG A 112 11.06 -7.09 -10.13
N GLU A 113 10.60 -7.49 -8.93
CA GLU A 113 10.08 -8.84 -8.67
C GLU A 113 8.89 -9.21 -9.58
N GLN A 114 8.08 -8.22 -9.95
CA GLN A 114 6.92 -8.40 -10.82
C GLN A 114 7.21 -8.10 -12.29
N GLY A 115 8.44 -7.72 -12.64
CA GLY A 115 8.82 -7.35 -14.00
C GLY A 115 8.09 -6.11 -14.52
N LEU A 116 7.73 -5.17 -13.63
CA LEU A 116 6.97 -3.97 -13.95
C LEU A 116 7.84 -2.71 -13.89
N LEU A 117 7.52 -1.76 -14.77
CA LEU A 117 8.05 -0.39 -14.76
C LEU A 117 6.95 0.60 -14.40
N ALA A 118 7.28 1.63 -13.66
CA ALA A 118 6.35 2.70 -13.28
C ALA A 118 6.59 3.97 -14.08
N ARG A 119 5.50 4.69 -14.39
CA ARG A 119 5.53 6.01 -15.05
C ARG A 119 5.18 7.17 -14.14
N THR A 120 4.63 6.90 -12.97
CA THR A 120 4.20 7.94 -12.03
C THR A 120 4.65 7.58 -10.61
N VAL A 121 5.28 8.53 -9.94
CA VAL A 121 5.61 8.45 -8.51
C VAL A 121 4.62 9.30 -7.74
N CYS A 122 4.08 8.75 -6.67
CA CYS A 122 3.16 9.39 -5.75
C CYS A 122 3.71 9.32 -4.33
N ILE A 123 3.57 10.38 -3.57
CA ILE A 123 3.83 10.41 -2.14
C ILE A 123 2.55 10.68 -1.38
N SER A 124 2.38 10.04 -0.24
CA SER A 124 1.38 10.38 0.76
C SER A 124 2.06 10.99 1.97
N ILE A 125 1.53 12.10 2.43
CA ILE A 125 2.06 12.88 3.55
C ILE A 125 0.99 12.97 4.60
N ARG A 126 1.34 12.68 5.86
CA ARG A 126 0.44 12.83 7.01
C ARG A 126 1.18 13.51 8.13
N ASP A 127 0.67 14.62 8.61
CA ASP A 127 1.23 15.37 9.74
C ASP A 127 0.81 14.80 11.11
N CYS A 128 1.30 15.41 12.18
CA CYS A 128 0.97 15.03 13.56
C CYS A 128 -0.49 15.32 13.94
N ASP A 129 -1.17 16.25 13.26
CA ASP A 129 -2.60 16.54 13.40
C ASP A 129 -3.49 15.59 12.61
N LEU A 130 -2.88 14.57 11.96
CA LEU A 130 -3.51 13.55 11.13
C LEU A 130 -4.12 14.08 9.83
N TYR A 131 -3.83 15.32 9.45
CA TYR A 131 -4.17 15.81 8.11
C TYR A 131 -3.29 15.10 7.08
N SER A 132 -3.92 14.55 6.04
CA SER A 132 -3.22 13.76 5.04
C SER A 132 -3.61 14.15 3.62
N TYR A 133 -2.64 14.11 2.73
CA TYR A 133 -2.85 14.34 1.30
C TYR A 133 -1.81 13.59 0.47
N GLU A 134 -2.11 13.45 -0.82
CA GLU A 134 -1.21 12.82 -1.80
C GLU A 134 -0.78 13.83 -2.86
N ARG A 135 0.43 13.64 -3.38
CA ARG A 135 0.96 14.36 -4.55
C ARG A 135 1.63 13.37 -5.47
N GLN A 136 1.56 13.62 -6.77
CA GLN A 136 2.15 12.74 -7.77
C GLN A 136 2.85 13.51 -8.87
N CYS A 137 3.84 12.87 -9.49
CA CYS A 137 4.60 13.40 -10.60
C CYS A 137 4.86 12.30 -11.63
N LYS A 138 4.68 12.61 -12.91
CA LYS A 138 5.06 11.70 -14.01
C LYS A 138 6.56 11.69 -14.18
N LEU A 139 7.10 10.51 -14.39
CA LEU A 139 8.49 10.29 -14.76
C LEU A 139 8.67 10.54 -16.27
N LYS A 140 9.86 10.98 -16.66
CA LYS A 140 10.19 11.19 -18.08
C LYS A 140 10.14 9.86 -18.85
N GLN A 141 10.62 8.80 -18.24
CA GLN A 141 10.64 7.44 -18.79
C GLN A 141 10.12 6.44 -17.76
N PRO A 142 9.53 5.31 -18.18
CA PRO A 142 9.21 4.21 -17.28
C PRO A 142 10.47 3.70 -16.60
N THR A 143 10.39 3.40 -15.30
CA THR A 143 11.54 2.94 -14.52
C THR A 143 11.15 1.99 -13.39
N ASP A 144 12.10 1.12 -13.04
CA ASP A 144 12.15 0.34 -11.81
C ASP A 144 13.43 0.65 -11.00
N ILE A 145 14.19 1.65 -11.45
CA ILE A 145 15.46 2.07 -10.85
C ILE A 145 15.19 2.77 -9.53
N THR A 146 15.72 2.21 -8.46
CA THR A 146 15.52 2.69 -7.09
C THR A 146 15.88 4.17 -6.92
N SER A 147 17.01 4.61 -7.47
CA SER A 147 17.47 6.00 -7.33
C SER A 147 16.58 7.01 -8.05
N GLU A 148 15.96 6.65 -9.18
CA GLU A 148 15.04 7.52 -9.91
C GLU A 148 13.73 7.69 -9.15
N ILE A 149 13.19 6.60 -8.59
CA ILE A 149 11.96 6.62 -7.78
C ILE A 149 12.17 7.45 -6.51
N ILE A 150 13.25 7.17 -5.76
CA ILE A 150 13.58 7.90 -4.52
C ILE A 150 13.85 9.37 -4.81
N GLY A 151 14.65 9.68 -5.82
CA GLY A 151 14.97 11.06 -6.20
C GLY A 151 13.72 11.86 -6.54
N THR A 152 12.82 11.28 -7.34
CA THR A 152 11.53 11.91 -7.69
C THR A 152 10.65 12.11 -6.46
N ALA A 153 10.55 11.10 -5.57
CA ALA A 153 9.77 11.19 -4.34
C ALA A 153 10.28 12.30 -3.41
N ILE A 154 11.61 12.43 -3.26
CA ILE A 154 12.24 13.50 -2.44
C ILE A 154 11.97 14.89 -3.05
N LEU A 155 12.13 15.04 -4.37
CA LEU A 155 11.84 16.31 -5.04
C LEU A 155 10.37 16.70 -4.90
N LEU A 156 9.47 15.72 -5.07
CA LEU A 156 8.04 15.92 -4.92
C LEU A 156 7.67 16.30 -3.47
N PHE A 157 8.31 15.68 -2.49
CA PHE A 157 8.14 15.99 -1.08
C PHE A 157 8.56 17.45 -0.79
N ARG A 158 9.78 17.84 -1.16
CA ARG A 158 10.31 19.18 -0.93
C ARG A 158 9.51 20.28 -1.62
N ALA A 159 8.93 19.98 -2.78
CA ALA A 159 8.09 20.94 -3.49
C ALA A 159 6.71 21.16 -2.85
N ASN A 160 6.27 20.25 -1.98
CA ASN A 160 4.89 20.25 -1.47
C ASN A 160 4.77 20.25 0.06
N TYR A 161 5.88 20.19 0.79
CA TYR A 161 5.88 20.23 2.26
C TYR A 161 6.82 21.34 2.79
N ASN A 162 6.33 22.13 3.72
CA ASN A 162 7.03 23.35 4.22
C ASN A 162 7.32 23.32 5.73
N TRP A 163 7.19 22.16 6.38
CA TRP A 163 7.52 21.95 7.78
C TRP A 163 6.75 22.83 8.80
N GLN A 164 5.52 23.23 8.47
CA GLN A 164 4.66 23.94 9.43
C GLN A 164 4.29 23.06 10.63
N GLN A 165 4.23 21.75 10.41
CA GLN A 165 3.96 20.73 11.43
C GLN A 165 4.95 19.58 11.29
N PRO A 166 5.30 18.86 12.37
CA PRO A 166 6.02 17.59 12.25
C PRO A 166 5.21 16.55 11.46
N LEU A 167 5.90 15.59 10.83
CA LEU A 167 5.25 14.51 10.11
C LEU A 167 5.10 13.27 10.94
N ARG A 168 3.91 12.66 10.88
CA ARG A 168 3.59 11.40 11.54
C ARG A 168 3.84 10.19 10.65
N SER A 169 3.50 10.26 9.36
CA SER A 169 3.73 9.16 8.42
C SER A 169 3.97 9.66 7.00
N LEU A 170 4.73 8.87 6.26
CA LEU A 170 4.98 9.05 4.83
C LEU A 170 4.68 7.76 4.08
N GLY A 171 4.30 7.89 2.80
CA GLY A 171 4.18 6.78 1.89
C GLY A 171 4.77 7.10 0.53
N VAL A 172 5.29 6.07 -0.13
CA VAL A 172 5.75 6.10 -1.52
C VAL A 172 4.96 5.08 -2.29
N LYS A 173 4.35 5.50 -3.38
CA LYS A 173 3.54 4.67 -4.28
C LYS A 173 3.92 4.98 -5.72
N VAL A 174 3.89 3.98 -6.56
CA VAL A 174 4.10 4.13 -8.01
C VAL A 174 2.90 3.57 -8.76
N THR A 175 2.53 4.24 -9.84
CA THR A 175 1.34 3.94 -10.64
C THR A 175 1.67 4.01 -12.13
N ASP A 176 0.67 3.84 -12.99
CA ASP A 176 0.84 3.78 -14.45
C ASP A 176 1.87 2.71 -14.82
N LEU A 177 1.62 1.49 -14.33
CA LEU A 177 2.53 0.37 -14.47
C LEU A 177 2.49 -0.21 -15.88
N THR A 178 3.67 -0.54 -16.41
CA THR A 178 3.85 -1.20 -17.72
C THR A 178 4.77 -2.40 -17.57
N ALA A 179 4.63 -3.39 -18.44
CA ALA A 179 5.54 -4.53 -18.45
C ALA A 179 6.97 -4.09 -18.83
N GLY A 180 7.96 -4.60 -18.10
CA GLY A 180 9.38 -4.24 -18.28
C GLY A 180 10.03 -4.73 -19.58
N ASN A 181 9.33 -5.60 -20.34
CA ASN A 181 9.78 -6.11 -21.63
C ASN A 181 9.29 -5.29 -22.84
N GLY A 182 8.59 -4.17 -22.59
CA GLY A 182 8.12 -3.26 -23.64
C GLY A 182 9.25 -2.44 -24.26
N ALA A 183 9.04 -1.96 -25.49
CA ALA A 183 9.94 -1.01 -26.12
C ALA A 183 9.96 0.31 -25.30
N VAL A 184 11.14 0.72 -24.88
CA VAL A 184 11.35 2.00 -24.20
C VAL A 184 11.89 2.99 -25.24
N GLN A 185 11.20 4.12 -25.37
CA GLN A 185 11.70 5.19 -26.23
C GLN A 185 12.92 5.83 -25.55
N LEU A 186 14.06 5.80 -26.24
CA LEU A 186 15.28 6.43 -25.76
C LEU A 186 15.14 7.95 -25.85
N ASP A 187 15.61 8.63 -24.81
CA ASP A 187 15.72 10.09 -24.75
C ASP A 187 17.18 10.49 -24.95
N LEU A 188 17.42 11.46 -25.83
CA LEU A 188 18.75 11.98 -26.13
C LEU A 188 19.45 12.66 -24.94
N PHE A 189 18.68 13.07 -23.93
CA PHE A 189 19.17 13.78 -22.74
C PHE A 189 19.39 12.86 -21.52
N THR A 190 19.08 11.57 -21.65
CA THR A 190 19.23 10.62 -20.55
C THR A 190 20.53 9.84 -20.70
N ASP A 191 21.33 9.77 -19.66
CA ASP A 191 22.54 8.95 -19.64
C ASP A 191 22.18 7.44 -19.45
N GLU A 192 21.99 6.77 -20.58
CA GLU A 192 21.66 5.34 -20.62
C GLU A 192 22.76 4.45 -20.01
N LYS A 193 24.04 4.88 -20.06
CA LYS A 193 25.13 4.12 -19.42
C LYS A 193 24.99 4.14 -17.90
N LEU A 194 24.65 5.30 -17.36
CA LEU A 194 24.42 5.48 -15.93
C LEU A 194 23.18 4.70 -15.48
N ARG A 195 22.08 4.74 -16.26
CA ARG A 195 20.87 3.96 -15.94
C ARG A 195 21.15 2.46 -15.89
N LYS A 196 21.81 1.91 -16.93
CA LYS A 196 22.22 0.48 -16.95
C LYS A 196 23.11 0.10 -15.77
N LYS A 197 23.98 1.02 -15.31
CA LYS A 197 24.80 0.81 -14.11
C LYS A 197 23.91 0.69 -12.86
N TRP A 198 22.93 1.59 -12.69
CA TRP A 198 22.01 1.55 -11.55
C TRP A 198 21.11 0.33 -11.57
N GLU A 199 20.56 -0.06 -12.72
CA GLU A 199 19.81 -1.31 -12.87
C GLU A 199 20.62 -2.54 -12.44
N LYS A 200 21.90 -2.61 -12.84
CA LYS A 200 22.77 -3.71 -12.45
C LYS A 200 23.04 -3.71 -10.93
N ILE A 201 23.26 -2.54 -10.33
CA ILE A 201 23.43 -2.40 -8.89
C ILE A 201 22.16 -2.86 -8.17
N ASP A 202 20.99 -2.37 -8.58
CA ASP A 202 19.71 -2.71 -7.96
C ASP A 202 19.45 -4.23 -8.01
N LYS A 203 19.65 -4.87 -9.16
CA LYS A 203 19.52 -6.34 -9.31
C LYS A 203 20.49 -7.10 -8.41
N THR A 204 21.73 -6.60 -8.24
CA THR A 204 22.71 -7.22 -7.37
C THR A 204 22.31 -7.09 -5.89
N VAL A 205 21.82 -5.92 -5.50
CA VAL A 205 21.30 -5.69 -4.13
C VAL A 205 20.09 -6.56 -3.84
N ASP A 206 19.17 -6.67 -4.78
CA ASP A 206 17.98 -7.53 -4.64
C ASP A 206 18.37 -9.00 -4.48
N TRP A 207 19.36 -9.48 -5.24
CA TRP A 207 19.88 -10.83 -5.12
C TRP A 207 20.52 -11.08 -3.74
N LEU A 208 21.33 -10.12 -3.25
CA LEU A 208 21.91 -10.21 -1.91
C LEU A 208 20.84 -10.23 -0.82
N ARG A 209 19.86 -9.35 -0.91
CA ARG A 209 18.73 -9.28 0.04
C ARG A 209 17.89 -10.55 0.04
N GLY A 210 17.66 -11.14 -1.14
CA GLY A 210 16.96 -12.42 -1.26
C GLY A 210 17.68 -13.58 -0.61
N ARG A 211 19.02 -13.53 -0.56
CA ARG A 211 19.85 -14.61 0.02
C ARG A 211 20.17 -14.41 1.51
N PHE A 212 20.40 -13.18 1.94
CA PHE A 212 20.93 -12.86 3.27
C PHE A 212 19.97 -12.03 4.14
N GLY A 213 18.78 -11.73 3.64
CA GLY A 213 17.77 -10.91 4.31
C GLY A 213 17.80 -9.43 3.90
N ASN A 214 16.67 -8.74 4.08
CA ASN A 214 16.47 -7.39 3.57
C ASN A 214 17.46 -6.35 4.12
N ASN A 215 17.98 -6.56 5.33
CA ASN A 215 18.86 -5.61 6.00
C ASN A 215 20.36 -5.87 5.76
N CYS A 216 20.74 -6.88 4.94
CA CYS A 216 22.16 -7.20 4.69
C CYS A 216 22.90 -6.10 3.90
N VAL A 217 22.18 -5.32 3.11
CA VAL A 217 22.68 -4.15 2.39
C VAL A 217 21.71 -3.01 2.56
N GLN A 218 22.15 -1.93 3.20
CA GLN A 218 21.35 -0.73 3.42
C GLN A 218 22.09 0.51 2.91
N ARG A 219 21.35 1.55 2.54
CA ARG A 219 21.95 2.85 2.20
C ARG A 219 22.39 3.56 3.47
N ALA A 220 23.59 4.14 3.46
CA ALA A 220 24.17 4.82 4.62
C ALA A 220 23.24 5.89 5.22
N VAL A 221 22.42 6.55 4.40
CA VAL A 221 21.47 7.56 4.88
C VAL A 221 20.45 7.00 5.88
N VAL A 222 20.02 5.75 5.71
CA VAL A 222 19.05 5.11 6.60
C VAL A 222 19.67 4.72 7.94
N LEU A 223 20.99 4.48 7.97
CA LEU A 223 21.74 4.11 9.17
C LEU A 223 22.00 5.27 10.15
N GLN A 224 21.67 6.50 9.77
CA GLN A 224 21.84 7.67 10.64
C GLN A 224 20.89 7.66 11.84
N ASP A 225 19.75 6.98 11.73
CA ASP A 225 18.80 6.77 12.81
C ASP A 225 18.58 5.26 13.03
N LYS A 226 18.89 4.77 14.23
CA LYS A 226 18.74 3.34 14.58
C LYS A 226 17.29 2.84 14.50
N ALA A 227 16.32 3.68 14.86
CA ALA A 227 14.91 3.33 14.81
C ALA A 227 14.43 3.22 13.34
N MET A 228 14.91 4.12 12.47
CA MET A 228 14.63 4.08 11.04
C MET A 228 15.34 2.92 10.33
N ALA A 229 16.59 2.61 10.74
CA ALA A 229 17.38 1.50 10.18
C ALA A 229 16.74 0.13 10.44
N GLY A 230 15.92 0.01 11.49
CA GLY A 230 15.18 -1.22 11.84
C GLY A 230 13.89 -1.43 11.05
N ILE A 231 13.43 -0.44 10.26
CA ILE A 231 12.20 -0.57 9.48
C ILE A 231 12.40 -1.55 8.32
N ASP A 232 11.77 -2.73 8.41
CA ASP A 232 11.66 -3.64 7.28
C ASP A 232 10.37 -3.34 6.51
N ALA A 233 10.42 -2.30 5.69
CA ALA A 233 9.27 -1.84 4.91
C ALA A 233 8.70 -2.93 3.97
N LYS A 234 9.44 -4.00 3.69
CA LYS A 234 8.94 -5.14 2.90
C LYS A 234 8.21 -6.15 3.77
N ALA A 235 8.75 -6.51 4.92
CA ALA A 235 8.15 -7.48 5.84
C ALA A 235 6.88 -6.92 6.52
N GLU A 236 6.85 -5.61 6.77
CA GLU A 236 5.70 -4.93 7.38
C GLU A 236 4.56 -4.64 6.39
N HIS A 237 4.73 -5.02 5.12
CA HIS A 237 3.70 -4.80 4.11
C HIS A 237 2.51 -5.74 4.32
N ILE A 238 1.38 -5.16 4.72
CA ILE A 238 0.11 -5.87 4.83
C ILE A 238 -0.55 -5.91 3.44
N ILE A 239 -0.69 -7.10 2.89
CA ILE A 239 -1.48 -7.31 1.66
C ILE A 239 -2.95 -7.21 2.07
N HIS A 240 -3.62 -6.15 1.63
CA HIS A 240 -5.08 -6.07 1.76
C HIS A 240 -5.72 -6.93 0.66
N PRO A 241 -6.69 -7.78 1.00
CA PRO A 241 -7.44 -8.52 -0.02
C PRO A 241 -8.08 -7.53 -1.00
N VAL A 242 -8.04 -7.87 -2.28
CA VAL A 242 -8.68 -7.06 -3.34
C VAL A 242 -10.18 -7.09 -3.07
N GLY A 243 -10.77 -5.93 -2.75
CA GLY A 243 -12.21 -5.81 -2.61
C GLY A 243 -12.87 -5.92 -3.99
N PHE A 244 -13.90 -6.73 -4.09
CA PHE A 244 -14.73 -6.90 -5.29
C PHE A 244 -15.86 -5.86 -5.33
N PHE A 245 -15.58 -4.58 -5.06
CA PHE A 245 -16.57 -3.51 -5.13
C PHE A 245 -16.23 -2.47 -6.19
#